data_c1ee144eea7af7e0d222cbf3de688b1b
#
_entry.id   c1ee144eea7af7e0d222cbf3de688b1b
#
_cell.length_a   1.000
_cell.length_b   1.000
_cell.length_c   1.000
_cell.angle_alpha   90.00
_cell.angle_beta   90.00
_cell.angle_gamma   90.00
#
_symmetry.space_group_name_H-M   'P 1'
#
loop_
_entity.id
_entity.type
_entity.pdbx_description
1 polymer ?
#
loop_
_entity_poly.entity_id
_entity_poly.type
_entity_poly.pdbx_seq_one_letter_code
_entity_poly.pdbx_strand_id
1 'polypeptide(L)'
;MQVDELTSAERMRHLRKKEPIDRVPVNLSSQLYAAQLTGTSFKDFWNDPETGFRAQMLTQQLHNADEAPSYAYGWSDWIINELGGAIQYSNNPYDLPTVIKRPIDKLEDIETLTFPDPRSGPVTKEKWNCARLNVQRGGKAGVQCGLTRTVGAIAGNERLMRWYYTEPGAVHALYRKVTDYMLNTLNLYIKEFGAEKCNIHIAAPMDSQCVISPRTFEKFGYVYYKEVIKKAAAAGVALSEIHLCGNHVQTIQLWKEMPIPPRTSISIGAEMDIKKTAEFFGPDYIIAGNVPTQLLHLGTPEEILTKCQEILDAVKYNPGGFILRSACGMPANAPPINVHAMMIAARTYGKY
;
A
#
# COMPACT_ATOMS: atom_id res chain seq x y z
N MET A 1 5.47 11.18 30.12
CA MET A 1 4.64 10.68 28.99
C MET A 1 3.63 9.69 29.56
N GLN A 2 2.37 9.84 29.23
CA GLN A 2 1.36 8.84 29.61
C GLN A 2 1.69 7.50 28.92
N VAL A 3 1.66 6.43 29.67
CA VAL A 3 1.89 5.07 29.16
C VAL A 3 0.62 4.63 28.44
N ASP A 4 0.79 4.03 27.25
CA ASP A 4 -0.31 3.40 26.52
C ASP A 4 -0.82 2.19 27.35
N GLU A 5 -2.14 1.95 27.39
CA GLU A 5 -2.73 0.82 28.13
C GLU A 5 -2.64 -0.48 27.34
N LEU A 6 -2.69 -0.39 26.01
CA LEU A 6 -2.57 -1.52 25.10
C LEU A 6 -1.23 -1.49 24.36
N THR A 7 -0.71 -2.67 24.09
CA THR A 7 0.38 -2.80 23.13
C THR A 7 -0.08 -2.47 21.72
N SER A 8 0.83 -2.11 20.82
CA SER A 8 0.52 -1.86 19.40
C SER A 8 -0.24 -3.01 18.75
N ALA A 9 0.16 -4.25 19.03
CA ALA A 9 -0.48 -5.45 18.49
C ALA A 9 -1.92 -5.64 19.01
N GLU A 10 -2.14 -5.41 20.30
CA GLU A 10 -3.47 -5.47 20.91
C GLU A 10 -4.37 -4.38 20.36
N ARG A 11 -3.89 -3.13 20.30
CA ARG A 11 -4.62 -1.98 19.77
C ARG A 11 -5.09 -2.24 18.34
N MET A 12 -4.21 -2.72 17.46
CA MET A 12 -4.55 -3.05 16.08
C MET A 12 -5.50 -4.25 15.96
N ARG A 13 -5.38 -5.25 16.84
CA ARG A 13 -6.31 -6.39 16.90
C ARG A 13 -7.70 -5.94 17.37
N HIS A 14 -7.78 -5.16 18.45
CA HIS A 14 -9.03 -4.61 18.99
C HIS A 14 -9.73 -3.73 17.95
N LEU A 15 -8.99 -2.81 17.30
CA LEU A 15 -9.56 -1.99 16.23
C LEU A 15 -10.22 -2.85 15.15
N ARG A 16 -9.54 -3.91 14.67
CA ARG A 16 -10.07 -4.80 13.64
C ARG A 16 -11.30 -5.59 14.08
N LYS A 17 -11.44 -5.86 15.38
CA LYS A 17 -12.57 -6.59 15.96
C LYS A 17 -13.69 -5.70 16.47
N LYS A 18 -13.58 -4.37 16.32
CA LYS A 18 -14.49 -3.38 16.95
C LYS A 18 -14.53 -3.46 18.48
N GLU A 19 -13.44 -3.92 19.09
CA GLU A 19 -13.25 -3.91 20.54
C GLU A 19 -12.73 -2.53 20.99
N PRO A 20 -12.96 -2.11 22.25
CA PRO A 20 -12.43 -0.85 22.77
C PRO A 20 -10.92 -0.76 22.64
N ILE A 21 -10.43 0.43 22.29
CA ILE A 21 -9.01 0.79 22.24
C ILE A 21 -8.74 2.03 23.09
N ASP A 22 -7.51 2.15 23.58
CA ASP A 22 -7.08 3.25 24.45
C ASP A 22 -6.88 4.57 23.69
N ARG A 23 -6.44 4.50 22.46
CA ARG A 23 -6.22 5.64 21.55
C ARG A 23 -6.27 5.23 20.08
N VAL A 24 -6.35 6.21 19.21
CA VAL A 24 -6.19 6.04 17.76
C VAL A 24 -4.79 5.45 17.46
N PRO A 25 -4.71 4.34 16.70
CA PRO A 25 -3.44 3.81 16.24
C PRO A 25 -2.75 4.74 15.23
N VAL A 26 -1.41 4.64 15.17
CA VAL A 26 -0.61 5.38 14.19
C VAL A 26 0.16 4.40 13.30
N ASN A 27 -0.06 4.53 11.98
CA ASN A 27 0.72 3.82 10.97
C ASN A 27 1.56 4.83 10.18
N LEU A 28 2.88 4.68 10.23
CA LEU A 28 3.80 5.61 9.59
C LEU A 28 3.94 5.37 8.08
N SER A 29 3.61 4.17 7.59
CA SER A 29 3.95 3.76 6.20
C SER A 29 5.44 3.98 5.89
N SER A 30 6.30 3.45 6.76
CA SER A 30 7.64 3.99 7.04
C SER A 30 8.75 3.54 6.08
N GLN A 31 8.51 2.64 5.11
CA GLN A 31 9.53 1.91 4.36
C GLN A 31 10.78 2.72 3.94
N LEU A 32 10.66 3.72 3.06
CA LEU A 32 11.81 4.52 2.63
C LEU A 32 12.35 5.43 3.73
N TYR A 33 11.47 5.91 4.59
CA TYR A 33 11.84 6.66 5.77
C TYR A 33 12.67 5.80 6.74
N ALA A 34 12.26 4.55 6.97
CA ALA A 34 12.98 3.62 7.81
C ALA A 34 14.39 3.32 7.25
N ALA A 35 14.50 3.16 5.93
CA ALA A 35 15.81 2.97 5.29
C ALA A 35 16.72 4.16 5.55
N GLN A 36 16.27 5.39 5.29
CA GLN A 36 17.08 6.58 5.48
C GLN A 36 17.38 6.87 6.96
N LEU A 37 16.39 6.72 7.84
CA LEU A 37 16.55 6.94 9.28
C LEU A 37 17.62 6.04 9.90
N THR A 38 17.76 4.82 9.40
CA THR A 38 18.72 3.82 9.92
C THR A 38 20.03 3.79 9.15
N GLY A 39 20.24 4.68 8.17
CA GLY A 39 21.44 4.71 7.33
C GLY A 39 21.53 3.53 6.35
N THR A 40 20.42 2.85 6.10
CA THR A 40 20.34 1.73 5.15
C THR A 40 20.10 2.26 3.73
N SER A 41 20.88 1.80 2.75
CA SER A 41 20.63 2.20 1.35
C SER A 41 19.28 1.66 0.86
N PHE A 42 18.62 2.34 -0.08
CA PHE A 42 17.38 1.82 -0.67
C PHE A 42 17.59 0.51 -1.40
N LYS A 43 18.79 0.31 -1.97
CA LYS A 43 19.16 -0.97 -2.58
C LYS A 43 19.17 -2.11 -1.57
N ASP A 44 19.83 -1.92 -0.42
CA ASP A 44 19.94 -2.96 0.61
C ASP A 44 18.59 -3.19 1.30
N PHE A 45 17.84 -2.11 1.56
CA PHE A 45 16.49 -2.20 2.14
C PHE A 45 15.56 -3.09 1.30
N TRP A 46 15.64 -3.01 -0.04
CA TRP A 46 14.75 -3.76 -0.92
C TRP A 46 15.29 -5.13 -1.36
N ASN A 47 16.62 -5.34 -1.32
CA ASN A 47 17.20 -6.59 -1.82
C ASN A 47 17.76 -7.49 -0.71
N ASP A 48 17.70 -7.04 0.53
CA ASP A 48 17.99 -7.85 1.71
C ASP A 48 16.81 -7.77 2.70
N PRO A 49 15.94 -8.81 2.75
CA PRO A 49 14.76 -8.81 3.60
C PRO A 49 15.05 -8.63 5.10
N GLU A 50 16.17 -9.16 5.61
CA GLU A 50 16.54 -9.01 7.03
C GLU A 50 16.93 -7.56 7.33
N THR A 51 17.72 -6.94 6.47
CA THR A 51 18.10 -5.53 6.59
C THR A 51 16.87 -4.62 6.52
N GLY A 52 15.97 -4.85 5.56
CA GLY A 52 14.73 -4.10 5.45
C GLY A 52 13.79 -4.28 6.66
N PHE A 53 13.66 -5.49 7.16
CA PHE A 53 12.89 -5.79 8.37
C PHE A 53 13.48 -5.09 9.61
N ARG A 54 14.80 -5.16 9.79
CA ARG A 54 15.51 -4.53 10.91
C ARG A 54 15.34 -3.01 10.90
N ALA A 55 15.45 -2.37 9.75
CA ALA A 55 15.25 -0.93 9.61
C ALA A 55 13.83 -0.52 10.03
N GLN A 56 12.80 -1.25 9.60
CA GLN A 56 11.42 -1.01 10.01
C GLN A 56 11.22 -1.22 11.52
N MET A 57 11.80 -2.28 12.09
CA MET A 57 11.71 -2.58 13.52
C MET A 57 12.32 -1.46 14.37
N LEU A 58 13.52 -0.98 14.02
CA LEU A 58 14.17 0.12 14.72
C LEU A 58 13.37 1.41 14.64
N THR A 59 12.79 1.70 13.48
CA THR A 59 11.93 2.88 13.27
C THR A 59 10.65 2.81 14.10
N GLN A 60 10.01 1.64 14.14
CA GLN A 60 8.85 1.41 14.99
C GLN A 60 9.19 1.62 16.47
N GLN A 61 10.30 1.06 16.93
CA GLN A 61 10.76 1.21 18.32
C GLN A 61 11.07 2.66 18.67
N LEU A 62 11.78 3.38 17.79
CA LEU A 62 12.12 4.78 18.01
C LEU A 62 10.88 5.67 18.17
N HIS A 63 9.90 5.51 17.30
CA HIS A 63 8.68 6.32 17.34
C HIS A 63 7.60 5.73 18.24
N ASN A 64 7.72 4.47 18.64
CA ASN A 64 6.69 3.70 19.33
C ASN A 64 5.35 3.74 18.56
N ALA A 65 5.44 3.47 17.24
CA ALA A 65 4.31 3.46 16.32
C ALA A 65 3.59 2.10 16.32
N ASP A 66 2.36 2.06 15.79
CA ASP A 66 1.53 0.86 15.76
C ASP A 66 1.70 0.05 14.45
N GLU A 67 2.58 0.48 13.56
CA GLU A 67 2.96 -0.23 12.36
C GLU A 67 3.84 -1.44 12.71
N ALA A 68 3.47 -2.62 12.19
CA ALA A 68 4.29 -3.81 12.37
C ALA A 68 5.32 -3.93 11.23
N PRO A 69 6.61 -4.26 11.53
CA PRO A 69 7.59 -4.53 10.49
C PRO A 69 7.24 -5.79 9.71
N SER A 70 7.59 -5.84 8.44
CA SER A 70 7.33 -6.98 7.56
C SER A 70 8.52 -7.25 6.64
N TYR A 71 8.75 -8.52 6.36
CA TYR A 71 9.69 -8.91 5.32
C TYR A 71 9.13 -8.56 3.95
N ALA A 72 9.94 -7.92 3.13
CA ALA A 72 9.62 -7.56 1.76
C ALA A 72 10.87 -7.72 0.89
N TYR A 73 10.67 -7.95 -0.40
CA TYR A 73 11.74 -8.03 -1.38
C TYR A 73 11.35 -7.33 -2.68
N GLY A 74 12.30 -6.64 -3.25
CA GLY A 74 12.14 -5.91 -4.51
C GLY A 74 11.40 -4.59 -4.37
N TRP A 75 11.89 -3.58 -5.06
CA TRP A 75 11.24 -2.28 -5.13
C TRP A 75 9.86 -2.38 -5.81
N SER A 76 9.08 -1.35 -5.68
CA SER A 76 7.69 -1.29 -6.15
C SER A 76 7.46 -1.73 -7.61
N ASP A 77 8.43 -1.50 -8.51
CA ASP A 77 8.35 -1.93 -9.91
C ASP A 77 9.14 -3.22 -10.18
N TRP A 78 9.26 -4.07 -9.16
CA TRP A 78 9.91 -5.38 -9.21
C TRP A 78 9.50 -6.26 -10.41
N ILE A 79 8.26 -6.08 -10.89
CA ILE A 79 7.72 -6.83 -12.03
C ILE A 79 8.55 -6.63 -13.30
N ILE A 80 9.24 -5.50 -13.43
CA ILE A 80 10.13 -5.23 -14.55
C ILE A 80 11.23 -6.27 -14.60
N ASN A 81 11.95 -6.49 -13.49
CA ASN A 81 13.00 -7.50 -13.42
C ASN A 81 12.45 -8.93 -13.53
N GLU A 82 11.25 -9.17 -13.00
CA GLU A 82 10.58 -10.47 -13.10
C GLU A 82 10.34 -10.90 -14.56
N LEU A 83 10.04 -9.93 -15.43
CA LEU A 83 9.69 -10.15 -16.82
C LEU A 83 10.83 -9.87 -17.81
N GLY A 84 12.09 -9.87 -17.35
CA GLY A 84 13.26 -9.71 -18.20
C GLY A 84 13.59 -8.26 -18.62
N GLY A 85 12.94 -7.28 -18.00
CA GLY A 85 13.38 -5.89 -18.03
C GLY A 85 14.55 -5.63 -17.08
N ALA A 86 14.89 -4.37 -16.84
CA ALA A 86 15.96 -4.01 -15.92
C ALA A 86 15.71 -2.68 -15.22
N ILE A 87 16.02 -2.65 -13.93
CA ILE A 87 16.11 -1.43 -13.11
C ILE A 87 17.56 -1.24 -12.67
N GLN A 88 17.98 0.00 -12.54
CA GLN A 88 19.32 0.39 -12.10
C GLN A 88 19.24 1.23 -10.84
N TYR A 89 19.94 0.83 -9.78
CA TYR A 89 20.11 1.64 -8.58
C TYR A 89 21.18 2.71 -8.83
N SER A 90 20.94 3.90 -8.30
CA SER A 90 21.89 5.02 -8.30
C SER A 90 23.11 4.74 -7.41
N ASN A 91 24.19 5.49 -7.64
CA ASN A 91 25.32 5.52 -6.71
C ASN A 91 25.00 6.29 -5.42
N ASN A 92 24.01 7.19 -5.44
CA ASN A 92 23.46 7.78 -4.22
C ASN A 92 22.56 6.74 -3.53
N PRO A 93 22.85 6.35 -2.27
CA PRO A 93 22.15 5.27 -1.57
C PRO A 93 20.66 5.54 -1.32
N TYR A 94 20.21 6.79 -1.43
CA TYR A 94 18.83 7.20 -1.15
C TYR A 94 18.05 7.67 -2.39
N ASP A 95 18.58 7.44 -3.58
CA ASP A 95 17.82 7.65 -4.81
C ASP A 95 16.99 6.41 -5.16
N LEU A 96 15.80 6.66 -5.71
CA LEU A 96 14.98 5.59 -6.26
C LEU A 96 15.65 5.00 -7.52
N PRO A 97 15.50 3.69 -7.75
CA PRO A 97 16.05 3.09 -8.95
C PRO A 97 15.35 3.58 -10.22
N THR A 98 16.09 3.61 -11.31
CA THR A 98 15.62 4.01 -12.64
C THR A 98 15.34 2.78 -13.49
N VAL A 99 14.24 2.80 -14.25
CA VAL A 99 13.93 1.77 -15.23
C VAL A 99 14.76 2.02 -16.49
N ILE A 100 15.70 1.11 -16.79
CA ILE A 100 16.58 1.21 -17.94
C ILE A 100 16.16 0.32 -19.13
N LYS A 101 15.35 -0.71 -18.86
CA LYS A 101 14.75 -1.58 -19.88
C LYS A 101 13.37 -2.04 -19.41
N ARG A 102 12.37 -1.92 -20.27
CA ARG A 102 11.03 -2.43 -19.97
C ARG A 102 10.83 -3.84 -20.54
N PRO A 103 9.90 -4.62 -19.97
CA PRO A 103 9.58 -5.96 -20.49
C PRO A 103 9.02 -5.95 -21.90
N ILE A 104 8.27 -4.91 -22.27
CA ILE A 104 7.70 -4.76 -23.62
C ILE A 104 8.01 -3.39 -24.19
N ASP A 105 8.27 -3.34 -25.51
CA ASP A 105 8.53 -2.10 -26.25
C ASP A 105 7.47 -1.81 -27.30
N LYS A 106 6.74 -2.80 -27.76
CA LYS A 106 5.71 -2.71 -28.81
C LYS A 106 4.50 -3.59 -28.48
N LEU A 107 3.41 -3.42 -29.24
CA LEU A 107 2.14 -4.11 -28.97
C LEU A 107 2.24 -5.62 -29.10
N GLU A 108 3.01 -6.09 -30.09
CA GLU A 108 3.18 -7.52 -30.36
C GLU A 108 3.86 -8.25 -29.19
N ASP A 109 4.67 -7.55 -28.41
CA ASP A 109 5.34 -8.14 -27.24
C ASP A 109 4.31 -8.55 -26.16
N ILE A 110 3.10 -7.95 -26.14
CA ILE A 110 2.05 -8.33 -25.21
C ILE A 110 1.60 -9.78 -25.43
N GLU A 111 1.51 -10.23 -26.68
CA GLU A 111 1.05 -11.58 -27.00
C GLU A 111 2.03 -12.63 -26.45
N THR A 112 3.31 -12.39 -26.62
CA THR A 112 4.39 -13.31 -26.22
C THR A 112 4.79 -13.18 -24.75
N LEU A 113 4.33 -12.12 -24.05
CA LEU A 113 4.63 -11.89 -22.63
C LEU A 113 4.12 -13.05 -21.78
N THR A 114 5.03 -13.74 -21.12
CA THR A 114 4.75 -14.82 -20.17
C THR A 114 5.22 -14.47 -18.78
N PHE A 115 4.43 -14.83 -17.78
CA PHE A 115 4.80 -14.66 -16.38
C PHE A 115 5.38 -15.98 -15.86
N PRO A 116 6.52 -15.95 -15.15
CA PRO A 116 7.10 -17.16 -14.57
C PRO A 116 6.23 -17.72 -13.43
N ASP A 117 6.50 -18.95 -13.00
CA ASP A 117 5.89 -19.48 -11.77
C ASP A 117 6.32 -18.58 -10.58
N PRO A 118 5.38 -18.07 -9.77
CA PRO A 118 5.69 -17.19 -8.62
C PRO A 118 6.64 -17.80 -7.59
N ARG A 119 6.83 -19.13 -7.59
CA ARG A 119 7.73 -19.84 -6.66
C ARG A 119 9.18 -19.90 -7.16
N SER A 120 9.43 -19.64 -8.43
CA SER A 120 10.73 -19.82 -9.07
C SER A 120 11.19 -18.63 -9.92
N GLY A 121 10.36 -17.60 -10.08
CA GLY A 121 10.75 -16.40 -10.80
C GLY A 121 11.90 -15.65 -10.14
N PRO A 122 12.67 -14.86 -10.90
CA PRO A 122 13.91 -14.25 -10.41
C PRO A 122 13.71 -13.30 -9.20
N VAL A 123 12.54 -12.67 -9.08
CA VAL A 123 12.20 -11.79 -7.97
C VAL A 123 11.16 -12.45 -7.06
N THR A 124 10.16 -13.10 -7.62
CA THR A 124 9.04 -13.65 -6.84
C THR A 124 9.46 -14.82 -5.96
N LYS A 125 10.52 -15.56 -6.27
CA LYS A 125 11.11 -16.55 -5.37
C LYS A 125 11.48 -15.93 -4.01
N GLU A 126 12.12 -14.77 -4.01
CA GLU A 126 12.48 -14.07 -2.78
C GLU A 126 11.25 -13.47 -2.08
N LYS A 127 10.27 -12.97 -2.84
CA LYS A 127 8.98 -12.55 -2.26
C LYS A 127 8.24 -13.72 -1.61
N TRP A 128 8.37 -14.91 -2.16
CA TRP A 128 7.82 -16.13 -1.58
C TRP A 128 8.49 -16.49 -0.24
N ASN A 129 9.82 -16.36 -0.17
CA ASN A 129 10.56 -16.53 1.08
C ASN A 129 10.12 -15.50 2.12
N CYS A 130 9.96 -14.22 1.74
CA CYS A 130 9.42 -13.18 2.61
C CYS A 130 8.02 -13.54 3.13
N ALA A 131 7.14 -14.08 2.29
CA ALA A 131 5.80 -14.50 2.70
C ALA A 131 5.85 -15.59 3.77
N ARG A 132 6.75 -16.59 3.64
CA ARG A 132 6.98 -17.63 4.66
C ARG A 132 7.46 -17.03 5.98
N LEU A 133 8.45 -16.14 5.94
CA LEU A 133 8.98 -15.48 7.13
C LEU A 133 7.90 -14.65 7.84
N ASN A 134 7.08 -13.91 7.09
CA ASN A 134 5.96 -13.16 7.65
C ASN A 134 4.95 -14.08 8.35
N VAL A 135 4.56 -15.19 7.73
CA VAL A 135 3.63 -16.15 8.30
C VAL A 135 4.20 -16.82 9.56
N GLN A 136 5.48 -17.20 9.55
CA GLN A 136 6.17 -17.77 10.72
C GLN A 136 6.19 -16.83 11.92
N ARG A 137 6.19 -15.51 11.70
CA ARG A 137 6.16 -14.50 12.76
C ARG A 137 4.72 -14.05 13.13
N GLY A 138 3.70 -14.76 12.67
CA GLY A 138 2.30 -14.44 12.95
C GLY A 138 1.70 -13.34 12.07
N GLY A 139 2.44 -12.90 11.05
CA GLY A 139 1.94 -12.04 9.98
C GLY A 139 1.22 -12.82 8.88
N LYS A 140 1.14 -12.23 7.69
CA LYS A 140 0.42 -12.81 6.56
C LYS A 140 1.26 -12.86 5.28
N ALA A 141 0.98 -13.83 4.42
CA ALA A 141 1.43 -13.87 3.04
C ALA A 141 0.61 -12.86 2.23
N GLY A 142 1.22 -11.74 1.87
CA GLY A 142 0.54 -10.61 1.22
C GLY A 142 0.78 -10.54 -0.28
N VAL A 143 -0.30 -10.41 -1.07
CA VAL A 143 -0.22 -10.04 -2.48
C VAL A 143 -0.43 -8.54 -2.63
N GLN A 144 0.58 -7.86 -3.19
CA GLN A 144 0.48 -6.44 -3.54
C GLN A 144 -0.22 -6.32 -4.90
N CYS A 145 -1.39 -5.71 -4.91
CA CYS A 145 -2.24 -5.59 -6.08
C CYS A 145 -2.39 -4.11 -6.48
N GLY A 146 -1.48 -3.64 -7.32
CA GLY A 146 -1.58 -2.33 -7.98
C GLY A 146 -1.69 -2.56 -9.48
N LEU A 147 -2.88 -2.93 -9.97
CA LEU A 147 -3.06 -3.41 -11.36
C LEU A 147 -2.60 -2.37 -12.39
N THR A 148 -3.18 -1.17 -12.37
CA THR A 148 -2.85 -0.09 -13.31
C THR A 148 -1.37 0.30 -13.22
N ARG A 149 -0.83 0.34 -12.00
CA ARG A 149 0.59 0.60 -11.78
C ARG A 149 1.47 -0.50 -12.40
N THR A 150 1.12 -1.77 -12.20
CA THR A 150 1.88 -2.90 -12.74
C THR A 150 1.84 -2.90 -14.27
N VAL A 151 0.66 -2.68 -14.85
CA VAL A 151 0.50 -2.52 -16.31
C VAL A 151 1.36 -1.36 -16.83
N GLY A 152 1.35 -0.22 -16.14
CA GLY A 152 2.17 0.95 -16.46
C GLY A 152 3.67 0.70 -16.32
N ALA A 153 4.11 -0.07 -15.33
CA ALA A 153 5.49 -0.48 -15.17
C ALA A 153 5.98 -1.33 -16.35
N ILE A 154 5.14 -2.29 -16.77
CA ILE A 154 5.46 -3.18 -17.91
C ILE A 154 5.49 -2.42 -19.24
N ALA A 155 4.43 -1.64 -19.53
CA ALA A 155 4.25 -0.96 -20.81
C ALA A 155 4.99 0.38 -20.94
N GLY A 156 5.32 1.02 -19.82
CA GLY A 156 5.66 2.44 -19.75
C GLY A 156 4.41 3.31 -19.61
N ASN A 157 4.40 4.17 -18.58
CA ASN A 157 3.21 4.97 -18.26
C ASN A 157 2.75 5.85 -19.42
N GLU A 158 3.67 6.54 -20.10
CA GLU A 158 3.34 7.38 -21.26
C GLU A 158 2.70 6.58 -22.39
N ARG A 159 3.25 5.39 -22.67
CA ARG A 159 2.75 4.49 -23.68
C ARG A 159 1.37 3.95 -23.31
N LEU A 160 1.17 3.56 -22.07
CA LEU A 160 -0.12 3.09 -21.54
C LEU A 160 -1.19 4.19 -21.68
N MET A 161 -0.87 5.45 -21.33
CA MET A 161 -1.82 6.56 -21.47
C MET A 161 -2.29 6.72 -22.92
N ARG A 162 -1.41 6.57 -23.88
CA ARG A 162 -1.77 6.59 -25.31
C ARG A 162 -2.60 5.37 -25.70
N TRP A 163 -2.20 4.17 -25.30
CA TRP A 163 -2.86 2.91 -25.65
C TRP A 163 -4.28 2.77 -25.08
N TYR A 164 -4.61 3.44 -24.00
CA TYR A 164 -6.02 3.50 -23.56
C TYR A 164 -6.97 3.98 -24.65
N TYR A 165 -6.51 4.83 -25.55
CA TYR A 165 -7.32 5.41 -26.63
C TYR A 165 -7.08 4.74 -27.98
N THR A 166 -5.86 4.37 -28.30
CA THR A 166 -5.52 3.81 -29.62
C THR A 166 -5.63 2.30 -29.69
N GLU A 167 -5.36 1.58 -28.59
CA GLU A 167 -5.21 0.12 -28.54
C GLU A 167 -5.92 -0.51 -27.33
N PRO A 168 -7.20 -0.21 -27.10
CA PRO A 168 -7.90 -0.65 -25.89
C PRO A 168 -7.92 -2.17 -25.72
N GLY A 169 -7.97 -2.93 -26.81
CA GLY A 169 -7.92 -4.39 -26.78
C GLY A 169 -6.60 -4.94 -26.23
N ALA A 170 -5.48 -4.39 -26.67
CA ALA A 170 -4.16 -4.74 -26.16
C ALA A 170 -3.98 -4.38 -24.67
N VAL A 171 -4.52 -3.24 -24.26
CA VAL A 171 -4.52 -2.84 -22.85
C VAL A 171 -5.32 -3.84 -22.00
N HIS A 172 -6.51 -4.25 -22.45
CA HIS A 172 -7.29 -5.29 -21.77
C HIS A 172 -6.53 -6.63 -21.69
N ALA A 173 -5.84 -7.04 -22.76
CA ALA A 173 -5.02 -8.25 -22.77
C ALA A 173 -3.90 -8.18 -21.72
N LEU A 174 -3.23 -7.02 -21.58
CA LEU A 174 -2.19 -6.83 -20.58
C LEU A 174 -2.76 -6.83 -19.14
N TYR A 175 -3.87 -6.14 -18.89
CA TYR A 175 -4.56 -6.21 -17.59
C TYR A 175 -4.96 -7.65 -17.25
N ARG A 176 -5.46 -8.41 -18.23
CA ARG A 176 -5.83 -9.82 -18.03
C ARG A 176 -4.63 -10.65 -17.57
N LYS A 177 -3.50 -10.57 -18.29
CA LYS A 177 -2.28 -11.28 -17.93
C LYS A 177 -1.79 -10.93 -16.50
N VAL A 178 -1.77 -9.64 -16.16
CA VAL A 178 -1.36 -9.18 -14.82
C VAL A 178 -2.33 -9.69 -13.75
N THR A 179 -3.61 -9.61 -13.99
CA THR A 179 -4.64 -10.06 -13.05
C THR A 179 -4.56 -11.57 -12.82
N ASP A 180 -4.42 -12.35 -13.89
CA ASP A 180 -4.28 -13.80 -13.80
C ASP A 180 -3.04 -14.20 -13.01
N TYR A 181 -1.93 -13.50 -13.21
CA TYR A 181 -0.70 -13.74 -12.46
C TYR A 181 -0.87 -13.45 -10.96
N MET A 182 -1.50 -12.34 -10.60
CA MET A 182 -1.76 -11.99 -9.19
C MET A 182 -2.71 -12.98 -8.53
N LEU A 183 -3.76 -13.40 -9.23
CA LEU A 183 -4.71 -14.41 -8.73
C LEU A 183 -4.07 -15.79 -8.62
N ASN A 184 -3.20 -16.18 -9.56
CA ASN A 184 -2.44 -17.41 -9.47
C ASN A 184 -1.50 -17.39 -8.25
N THR A 185 -0.78 -16.29 -8.03
CA THR A 185 0.06 -16.11 -6.84
C THR A 185 -0.74 -16.24 -5.56
N LEU A 186 -1.92 -15.61 -5.49
CA LEU A 186 -2.81 -15.72 -4.34
C LEU A 186 -3.27 -17.17 -4.11
N ASN A 187 -3.70 -17.86 -5.16
CA ASN A 187 -4.14 -19.26 -5.06
C ASN A 187 -3.02 -20.20 -4.57
N LEU A 188 -1.78 -19.95 -5.01
CA LEU A 188 -0.63 -20.70 -4.54
C LEU A 188 -0.30 -20.39 -3.07
N TYR A 189 -0.45 -19.13 -2.63
CA TYR A 189 -0.31 -18.77 -1.21
C TYR A 189 -1.41 -19.42 -0.35
N ILE A 190 -2.66 -19.42 -0.82
CA ILE A 190 -3.77 -20.09 -0.12
C ILE A 190 -3.47 -21.60 0.04
N LYS A 191 -2.96 -22.22 -1.02
CA LYS A 191 -2.62 -23.65 -0.99
C LYS A 191 -1.48 -23.98 -0.01
N GLU A 192 -0.51 -23.08 0.16
CA GLU A 192 0.63 -23.30 1.05
C GLU A 192 0.33 -22.90 2.51
N PHE A 193 -0.34 -21.77 2.72
CA PHE A 193 -0.47 -21.15 4.04
C PHE A 193 -1.87 -21.23 4.66
N GLY A 194 -2.91 -21.46 3.84
CA GLY A 194 -4.31 -21.28 4.22
C GLY A 194 -4.81 -19.84 3.96
N ALA A 195 -6.09 -19.71 3.63
CA ALA A 195 -6.67 -18.40 3.27
C ALA A 195 -6.60 -17.38 4.42
N GLU A 196 -6.75 -17.84 5.66
CA GLU A 196 -6.71 -17.01 6.86
C GLU A 196 -5.33 -16.38 7.11
N LYS A 197 -4.26 -16.97 6.55
CA LYS A 197 -2.89 -16.45 6.61
C LYS A 197 -2.50 -15.65 5.37
N CYS A 198 -3.43 -15.44 4.45
CA CYS A 198 -3.21 -14.62 3.26
C CYS A 198 -3.90 -13.26 3.40
N ASN A 199 -3.41 -12.28 2.66
CA ASN A 199 -4.10 -11.01 2.46
C ASN A 199 -3.77 -10.38 1.11
N ILE A 200 -4.62 -9.44 0.70
CA ILE A 200 -4.35 -8.56 -0.43
C ILE A 200 -4.24 -7.12 0.09
N HIS A 201 -3.27 -6.39 -0.45
CA HIS A 201 -3.14 -4.96 -0.32
C HIS A 201 -3.31 -4.33 -1.71
N ILE A 202 -4.25 -3.43 -1.87
CA ILE A 202 -4.47 -2.68 -3.11
C ILE A 202 -3.89 -1.29 -2.97
N ALA A 203 -3.09 -0.86 -3.95
CA ALA A 203 -2.64 0.52 -4.07
C ALA A 203 -2.96 1.03 -5.48
N ALA A 204 -3.70 2.14 -5.55
CA ALA A 204 -4.28 2.68 -6.76
C ALA A 204 -3.77 4.10 -7.15
N PRO A 205 -2.45 4.37 -7.15
CA PRO A 205 -1.96 5.71 -7.46
C PRO A 205 -2.20 6.11 -8.92
N MET A 206 -2.14 5.14 -9.83
CA MET A 206 -2.32 5.39 -11.27
C MET A 206 -3.80 5.43 -11.68
N ASP A 207 -4.72 5.11 -10.76
CA ASP A 207 -6.17 5.14 -10.96
C ASP A 207 -6.80 6.45 -10.44
N SER A 208 -5.98 7.35 -9.90
CA SER A 208 -6.40 8.68 -9.47
C SER A 208 -6.89 9.51 -10.67
N GLN A 209 -7.94 10.31 -10.45
CA GLN A 209 -8.44 11.25 -11.46
C GLN A 209 -7.42 12.33 -11.86
N CYS A 210 -6.32 12.48 -11.13
CA CYS A 210 -5.18 13.30 -11.53
C CYS A 210 -4.33 12.65 -12.63
N VAL A 211 -4.47 11.34 -12.87
CA VAL A 211 -3.69 10.55 -13.83
C VAL A 211 -4.54 10.07 -14.99
N ILE A 212 -5.70 9.46 -14.70
CA ILE A 212 -6.64 8.95 -15.72
C ILE A 212 -8.05 9.45 -15.43
N SER A 213 -8.87 9.56 -16.50
CA SER A 213 -10.27 9.96 -16.34
C SER A 213 -11.07 8.88 -15.59
N PRO A 214 -12.17 9.25 -14.89
CA PRO A 214 -13.08 8.28 -14.28
C PRO A 214 -13.59 7.24 -15.28
N ARG A 215 -13.88 7.64 -16.52
CA ARG A 215 -14.29 6.73 -17.60
C ARG A 215 -13.19 5.72 -17.95
N THR A 216 -11.93 6.16 -17.98
CA THR A 216 -10.79 5.26 -18.23
C THR A 216 -10.64 4.28 -17.08
N PHE A 217 -10.74 4.73 -15.82
CA PHE A 217 -10.72 3.85 -14.67
C PHE A 217 -11.85 2.82 -14.71
N GLU A 218 -13.09 3.24 -14.97
CA GLU A 218 -14.26 2.37 -15.08
C GLU A 218 -14.06 1.28 -16.14
N LYS A 219 -13.56 1.67 -17.31
CA LYS A 219 -13.36 0.76 -18.44
C LYS A 219 -12.24 -0.26 -18.18
N PHE A 220 -11.15 0.14 -17.53
CA PHE A 220 -9.95 -0.69 -17.38
C PHE A 220 -9.71 -1.13 -15.93
N GLY A 221 -9.29 -0.25 -15.01
CA GLY A 221 -8.91 -0.62 -13.66
C GLY A 221 -10.04 -1.28 -12.86
N TYR A 222 -11.21 -0.66 -12.84
CA TYR A 222 -12.38 -1.07 -12.05
C TYR A 222 -12.79 -2.53 -12.29
N VAL A 223 -12.90 -2.96 -13.54
CA VAL A 223 -13.38 -4.31 -13.87
C VAL A 223 -12.45 -5.40 -13.34
N TYR A 224 -11.15 -5.15 -13.38
CA TYR A 224 -10.14 -6.10 -12.91
C TYR A 224 -9.96 -6.05 -11.39
N TYR A 225 -9.97 -4.89 -10.75
CA TYR A 225 -9.99 -4.80 -9.29
C TYR A 225 -11.21 -5.48 -8.69
N LYS A 226 -12.39 -5.27 -9.27
CA LYS A 226 -13.64 -5.92 -8.84
C LYS A 226 -13.54 -7.45 -8.93
N GLU A 227 -12.93 -7.97 -9.98
CA GLU A 227 -12.69 -9.41 -10.11
C GLU A 227 -11.75 -9.94 -9.02
N VAL A 228 -10.60 -9.27 -8.80
CA VAL A 228 -9.63 -9.66 -7.77
C VAL A 228 -10.28 -9.68 -6.38
N ILE A 229 -10.96 -8.59 -6.02
CA ILE A 229 -11.64 -8.48 -4.72
C ILE A 229 -12.69 -9.57 -4.57
N LYS A 230 -13.53 -9.81 -5.59
CA LYS A 230 -14.56 -10.85 -5.57
C LYS A 230 -13.97 -12.24 -5.37
N LYS A 231 -12.91 -12.58 -6.09
CA LYS A 231 -12.25 -13.89 -5.98
C LYS A 231 -11.54 -14.06 -4.63
N ALA A 232 -10.89 -13.04 -4.14
CA ALA A 232 -10.26 -13.07 -2.81
C ALA A 232 -11.29 -13.24 -1.69
N ALA A 233 -12.37 -12.47 -1.72
CA ALA A 233 -13.46 -12.56 -0.76
C ALA A 233 -14.12 -13.96 -0.77
N ALA A 234 -14.39 -14.52 -1.96
CA ALA A 234 -14.94 -15.86 -2.12
C ALA A 234 -14.00 -16.96 -1.57
N ALA A 235 -12.69 -16.73 -1.62
CA ALA A 235 -11.69 -17.65 -1.05
C ALA A 235 -11.45 -17.42 0.47
N GLY A 236 -12.15 -16.51 1.12
CA GLY A 236 -11.95 -16.17 2.53
C GLY A 236 -10.68 -15.38 2.84
N VAL A 237 -10.08 -14.75 1.82
CA VAL A 237 -8.87 -13.95 1.99
C VAL A 237 -9.23 -12.51 2.37
N ALA A 238 -8.58 -12.00 3.41
CA ALA A 238 -8.79 -10.62 3.86
C ALA A 238 -8.15 -9.60 2.90
N LEU A 239 -8.82 -8.48 2.71
CA LEU A 239 -8.17 -7.26 2.22
C LEU A 239 -7.61 -6.48 3.41
N SER A 240 -6.31 -6.29 3.44
CA SER A 240 -5.67 -5.52 4.52
C SER A 240 -5.93 -4.03 4.37
N GLU A 241 -5.82 -3.53 3.13
CA GLU A 241 -5.98 -2.12 2.81
C GLU A 241 -6.30 -1.91 1.33
N ILE A 242 -7.08 -0.87 1.05
CA ILE A 242 -7.19 -0.21 -0.26
C ILE A 242 -6.65 1.20 -0.09
N HIS A 243 -5.51 1.51 -0.71
CA HIS A 243 -4.89 2.83 -0.70
C HIS A 243 -5.27 3.62 -1.94
N LEU A 244 -6.15 4.60 -1.75
CA LEU A 244 -6.59 5.55 -2.77
C LEU A 244 -5.63 6.75 -2.79
N CYS A 245 -4.47 6.58 -3.39
CA CYS A 245 -3.42 7.60 -3.46
C CYS A 245 -3.78 8.70 -4.47
N GLY A 246 -3.73 9.94 -4.05
CA GLY A 246 -4.17 11.09 -4.85
C GLY A 246 -5.68 11.33 -4.74
N ASN A 247 -6.26 11.93 -5.78
CA ASN A 247 -7.67 12.30 -5.79
C ASN A 247 -8.54 11.22 -6.45
N HIS A 248 -9.47 10.64 -5.68
CA HIS A 248 -10.44 9.63 -6.15
C HIS A 248 -11.90 10.07 -5.96
N VAL A 249 -12.17 11.34 -5.73
CA VAL A 249 -13.53 11.85 -5.43
C VAL A 249 -14.53 11.47 -6.53
N GLN A 250 -14.16 11.52 -7.80
CA GLN A 250 -15.06 11.17 -8.92
C GLN A 250 -15.20 9.64 -9.13
N THR A 251 -14.30 8.84 -8.60
CA THR A 251 -14.32 7.36 -8.73
C THR A 251 -14.68 6.65 -7.43
N ILE A 252 -14.88 7.38 -6.35
CA ILE A 252 -15.11 6.80 -5.01
C ILE A 252 -16.35 5.89 -4.97
N GLN A 253 -17.39 6.24 -5.76
CA GLN A 253 -18.59 5.42 -5.89
C GLN A 253 -18.28 4.04 -6.50
N LEU A 254 -17.46 3.99 -7.54
CA LEU A 254 -17.02 2.73 -8.15
C LEU A 254 -16.25 1.85 -7.15
N TRP A 255 -15.40 2.46 -6.31
CA TRP A 255 -14.72 1.73 -5.24
C TRP A 255 -15.69 1.13 -4.23
N LYS A 256 -16.71 1.88 -3.80
CA LYS A 256 -17.72 1.40 -2.84
C LYS A 256 -18.60 0.27 -3.40
N GLU A 257 -18.83 0.25 -4.71
CA GLU A 257 -19.61 -0.80 -5.40
C GLU A 257 -18.85 -2.14 -5.56
N MET A 258 -17.56 -2.16 -5.30
CA MET A 258 -16.81 -3.41 -5.28
C MET A 258 -17.20 -4.23 -4.03
N PRO A 259 -17.14 -5.58 -4.10
CA PRO A 259 -17.47 -6.44 -2.96
C PRO A 259 -16.33 -6.47 -1.93
N ILE A 260 -16.00 -5.29 -1.38
CA ILE A 260 -14.94 -5.12 -0.41
C ILE A 260 -15.37 -5.77 0.92
N PRO A 261 -14.57 -6.70 1.47
CA PRO A 261 -14.88 -7.28 2.77
C PRO A 261 -14.95 -6.24 3.89
N PRO A 262 -15.88 -6.37 4.84
CA PRO A 262 -15.90 -5.51 6.02
C PRO A 262 -14.56 -5.51 6.76
N ARG A 263 -14.27 -4.43 7.46
CA ARG A 263 -13.02 -4.21 8.22
C ARG A 263 -11.77 -4.04 7.36
N THR A 264 -11.90 -3.95 6.03
CA THR A 264 -10.83 -3.48 5.17
C THR A 264 -10.48 -2.03 5.53
N SER A 265 -9.18 -1.71 5.59
CA SER A 265 -8.73 -0.31 5.75
C SER A 265 -8.85 0.43 4.41
N ILE A 266 -9.46 1.59 4.41
CA ILE A 266 -9.50 2.51 3.27
C ILE A 266 -8.60 3.69 3.62
N SER A 267 -7.45 3.78 2.99
CA SER A 267 -6.53 4.90 3.19
C SER A 267 -6.56 5.85 1.98
N ILE A 268 -6.43 7.13 2.25
CA ILE A 268 -6.65 8.17 1.25
C ILE A 268 -5.49 9.17 1.15
N GLY A 269 -5.33 9.75 -0.03
CA GLY A 269 -4.42 10.87 -0.29
C GLY A 269 -4.83 12.16 0.41
N ALA A 270 -3.90 13.12 0.46
CA ALA A 270 -4.13 14.42 1.09
C ALA A 270 -5.18 15.28 0.33
N GLU A 271 -5.43 14.95 -0.91
CA GLU A 271 -6.39 15.65 -1.80
C GLU A 271 -7.84 15.31 -1.47
N MET A 272 -8.08 14.29 -0.64
CA MET A 272 -9.41 13.84 -0.26
C MET A 272 -9.79 14.32 1.14
N ASP A 273 -11.03 14.73 1.30
CA ASP A 273 -11.60 15.11 2.61
C ASP A 273 -11.82 13.85 3.45
N ILE A 274 -11.11 13.76 4.58
CA ILE A 274 -11.14 12.59 5.47
C ILE A 274 -12.50 12.36 6.09
N LYS A 275 -13.20 13.45 6.49
CA LYS A 275 -14.52 13.38 7.12
C LYS A 275 -15.57 12.90 6.13
N LYS A 276 -15.63 13.48 4.94
CA LYS A 276 -16.54 13.05 3.87
C LYS A 276 -16.27 11.62 3.46
N THR A 277 -15.01 11.20 3.41
CA THR A 277 -14.66 9.82 3.10
C THR A 277 -15.13 8.85 4.19
N ALA A 278 -14.97 9.20 5.46
CA ALA A 278 -15.44 8.40 6.58
C ALA A 278 -16.98 8.26 6.55
N GLU A 279 -17.69 9.36 6.35
CA GLU A 279 -19.16 9.35 6.19
C GLU A 279 -19.62 8.50 5.00
N PHE A 280 -18.90 8.60 3.87
CA PHE A 280 -19.23 7.88 2.65
C PHE A 280 -19.07 6.35 2.78
N PHE A 281 -17.95 5.88 3.32
CA PHE A 281 -17.72 4.44 3.51
C PHE A 281 -18.50 3.86 4.69
N GLY A 282 -18.82 4.70 5.70
CA GLY A 282 -19.67 4.33 6.85
C GLY A 282 -18.99 3.35 7.82
N PRO A 283 -19.80 2.59 8.58
CA PRO A 283 -19.31 1.86 9.77
C PRO A 283 -18.61 0.54 9.47
N ASP A 284 -18.57 0.10 8.22
CA ASP A 284 -18.04 -1.22 7.87
C ASP A 284 -16.54 -1.22 7.63
N TYR A 285 -15.96 -0.05 7.34
CA TYR A 285 -14.57 0.08 6.96
C TYR A 285 -13.77 0.91 7.96
N ILE A 286 -12.49 0.57 8.11
CA ILE A 286 -11.53 1.37 8.88
C ILE A 286 -11.03 2.47 7.95
N ILE A 287 -11.15 3.73 8.36
CA ILE A 287 -10.57 4.83 7.59
C ILE A 287 -9.15 5.09 8.06
N ALA A 288 -8.23 5.34 7.14
CA ALA A 288 -6.85 5.65 7.46
C ALA A 288 -6.35 6.88 6.68
N GLY A 289 -5.58 7.70 7.33
CA GLY A 289 -5.03 8.90 6.68
C GLY A 289 -4.93 10.07 7.63
N ASN A 290 -4.81 11.27 7.11
CA ASN A 290 -4.26 11.61 5.79
C ASN A 290 -3.37 12.85 5.94
N VAL A 291 -2.39 12.73 6.88
CA VAL A 291 -1.43 13.82 7.11
C VAL A 291 -0.63 14.05 5.84
N PRO A 292 -0.64 15.27 5.25
CA PRO A 292 0.01 15.55 4.00
C PRO A 292 1.52 15.24 4.06
N THR A 293 2.02 14.49 3.10
CA THR A 293 3.44 14.11 3.04
C THR A 293 4.36 15.33 2.89
N GLN A 294 3.91 16.33 2.14
CA GLN A 294 4.67 17.58 2.01
C GLN A 294 4.81 18.30 3.37
N LEU A 295 3.75 18.31 4.19
CA LEU A 295 3.80 18.89 5.53
C LEU A 295 4.75 18.12 6.44
N LEU A 296 4.73 16.78 6.37
CA LEU A 296 5.64 15.92 7.14
C LEU A 296 7.12 16.15 6.78
N HIS A 297 7.40 16.51 5.52
CA HIS A 297 8.76 16.78 5.06
C HIS A 297 9.22 18.20 5.35
N LEU A 298 8.38 19.22 5.10
CA LEU A 298 8.77 20.63 5.06
C LEU A 298 8.20 21.47 6.20
N GLY A 299 7.21 20.96 6.92
CA GLY A 299 6.55 21.67 8.00
C GLY A 299 7.30 21.60 9.33
N THR A 300 6.77 22.31 10.32
CA THR A 300 7.24 22.28 11.70
C THR A 300 6.48 21.22 12.53
N PRO A 301 7.02 20.75 13.65
CA PRO A 301 6.31 19.84 14.56
C PRO A 301 4.96 20.40 15.03
N GLU A 302 4.86 21.71 15.25
CA GLU A 302 3.63 22.40 15.68
C GLU A 302 2.55 22.35 14.59
N GLU A 303 2.93 22.58 13.34
CA GLU A 303 2.02 22.47 12.20
C GLU A 303 1.50 21.04 12.04
N ILE A 304 2.35 20.03 12.28
CA ILE A 304 1.96 18.62 12.23
C ILE A 304 1.03 18.27 13.39
N LEU A 305 1.33 18.73 14.61
CA LEU A 305 0.44 18.56 15.76
C LEU A 305 -0.94 19.13 15.48
N THR A 306 -1.00 20.37 14.98
CA THR A 306 -2.25 21.04 14.60
C THR A 306 -3.01 20.24 13.55
N LYS A 307 -2.33 19.82 12.49
CA LYS A 307 -2.96 19.03 11.40
C LYS A 307 -3.47 17.67 11.87
N CYS A 308 -2.71 16.99 12.71
CA CYS A 308 -3.14 15.73 13.31
C CYS A 308 -4.35 15.92 14.24
N GLN A 309 -4.38 17.00 15.01
CA GLN A 309 -5.54 17.34 15.85
C GLN A 309 -6.78 17.58 15.01
N GLU A 310 -6.71 18.39 13.94
CA GLU A 310 -7.83 18.61 13.01
C GLU A 310 -8.40 17.29 12.47
N ILE A 311 -7.51 16.38 12.04
CA ILE A 311 -7.90 15.07 11.51
C ILE A 311 -8.56 14.23 12.62
N LEU A 312 -7.97 14.16 13.81
CA LEU A 312 -8.49 13.38 14.93
C LEU A 312 -9.85 13.90 15.39
N ASP A 313 -10.01 15.21 15.51
CA ASP A 313 -11.29 15.83 15.88
C ASP A 313 -12.39 15.55 14.85
N ALA A 314 -12.01 15.45 13.57
CA ALA A 314 -12.97 15.15 12.50
C ALA A 314 -13.44 13.69 12.48
N VAL A 315 -12.57 12.70 12.81
CA VAL A 315 -12.84 11.30 12.46
C VAL A 315 -12.48 10.25 13.52
N LYS A 316 -11.90 10.61 14.69
CA LYS A 316 -11.53 9.58 15.69
C LYS A 316 -12.71 8.72 16.15
N TYR A 317 -13.92 9.27 16.18
CA TYR A 317 -15.14 8.55 16.53
C TYR A 317 -15.85 7.88 15.33
N ASN A 318 -15.17 7.74 14.18
CA ASN A 318 -15.74 7.00 13.06
C ASN A 318 -16.17 5.58 13.49
N PRO A 319 -17.44 5.18 13.29
CA PRO A 319 -17.95 3.88 13.76
C PRO A 319 -17.21 2.67 13.16
N GLY A 320 -16.59 2.84 12.01
CA GLY A 320 -15.72 1.83 11.37
C GLY A 320 -14.33 1.74 12.01
N GLY A 321 -13.95 2.73 12.81
CA GLY A 321 -12.60 2.91 13.35
C GLY A 321 -11.73 3.80 12.48
N PHE A 322 -10.64 4.29 13.08
CA PHE A 322 -9.72 5.20 12.42
C PHE A 322 -8.26 4.84 12.72
N ILE A 323 -7.38 5.06 11.76
CA ILE A 323 -5.92 4.96 11.88
C ILE A 323 -5.31 6.28 11.41
N LEU A 324 -4.59 6.98 12.29
CA LEU A 324 -3.81 8.15 11.90
C LEU A 324 -2.58 7.71 11.11
N ARG A 325 -2.43 8.22 9.88
CA ARG A 325 -1.26 7.93 9.06
C ARG A 325 -0.93 9.08 8.11
N SER A 326 0.27 8.99 7.51
CA SER A 326 0.62 9.83 6.36
C SER A 326 -0.32 9.55 5.17
N ALA A 327 -0.60 10.57 4.38
CA ALA A 327 -1.48 10.48 3.21
C ALA A 327 -0.96 9.51 2.12
N CYS A 328 0.32 9.19 2.15
CA CYS A 328 1.00 8.20 1.31
C CYS A 328 2.18 7.61 2.09
N GLY A 329 3.15 6.97 1.44
CA GLY A 329 4.40 6.56 2.08
C GLY A 329 5.09 7.75 2.78
N MET A 330 5.63 7.52 3.97
CA MET A 330 6.38 8.55 4.70
C MET A 330 7.55 9.04 3.83
N PRO A 331 7.72 10.36 3.65
CA PRO A 331 8.88 10.89 2.92
C PRO A 331 10.19 10.39 3.56
N ALA A 332 11.10 9.90 2.74
CA ALA A 332 12.36 9.33 3.22
C ALA A 332 13.15 10.30 4.12
N ASN A 333 13.15 11.58 3.75
CA ASN A 333 13.87 12.64 4.42
C ASN A 333 12.98 13.51 5.34
N ALA A 334 11.81 13.01 5.78
CA ALA A 334 11.03 13.69 6.80
C ALA A 334 11.84 13.82 8.10
N PRO A 335 11.91 15.00 8.72
CA PRO A 335 12.59 15.17 10.00
C PRO A 335 12.00 14.22 11.05
N PRO A 336 12.81 13.46 11.81
CA PRO A 336 12.30 12.51 12.81
C PRO A 336 11.39 13.14 13.84
N ILE A 337 11.61 14.39 14.19
CA ILE A 337 10.75 15.13 15.13
C ILE A 337 9.34 15.36 14.55
N ASN A 338 9.23 15.59 13.24
CA ASN A 338 7.95 15.73 12.54
C ASN A 338 7.17 14.42 12.55
N VAL A 339 7.85 13.31 12.29
CA VAL A 339 7.23 11.98 12.34
C VAL A 339 6.80 11.66 13.79
N HIS A 340 7.63 12.01 14.78
CA HIS A 340 7.30 11.80 16.19
C HIS A 340 6.11 12.67 16.65
N ALA A 341 5.92 13.84 16.08
CA ALA A 341 4.77 14.71 16.38
C ALA A 341 3.42 14.00 16.09
N MET A 342 3.34 13.12 15.10
CA MET A 342 2.13 12.29 14.88
C MET A 342 1.84 11.39 16.09
N MET A 343 2.87 10.82 16.70
CA MET A 343 2.72 9.96 17.90
C MET A 343 2.30 10.76 19.12
N ILE A 344 2.84 11.98 19.28
CA ILE A 344 2.43 12.93 20.34
C ILE A 344 0.96 13.28 20.14
N ALA A 345 0.55 13.64 18.92
CA ALA A 345 -0.84 13.98 18.61
C ALA A 345 -1.81 12.83 18.95
N ALA A 346 -1.49 11.59 18.55
CA ALA A 346 -2.34 10.44 18.86
C ALA A 346 -2.49 10.19 20.37
N ARG A 347 -1.43 10.42 21.17
CA ARG A 347 -1.45 10.28 22.63
C ARG A 347 -2.14 11.44 23.33
N THR A 348 -2.16 12.63 22.73
CA THR A 348 -2.74 13.83 23.32
C THR A 348 -4.21 13.99 22.92
N TYR A 349 -4.52 13.88 21.65
CA TYR A 349 -5.85 14.18 21.07
C TYR A 349 -6.60 12.93 20.60
N GLY A 350 -5.91 11.79 20.44
CA GLY A 350 -6.48 10.56 19.91
C GLY A 350 -7.02 9.59 20.96
N LYS A 351 -7.06 9.94 22.24
CA LYS A 351 -7.67 9.11 23.30
C LYS A 351 -9.18 9.05 23.18
N TYR A 352 -9.76 7.95 23.62
CA TYR A 352 -11.19 7.70 23.69
C TYR A 352 -11.74 7.96 25.08
#